data_3f8614e9f2da468015440dab8232908c
#
_entry.id   3f8614e9f2da468015440dab8232908c
#
_cell.length_a   1.000
_cell.length_b   1.000
_cell.length_c   1.000
_cell.angle_alpha   90.00
_cell.angle_beta   90.00
_cell.angle_gamma   90.00
#
_symmetry.space_group_name_H-M   'P 1'
#
loop_
_entity.id
_entity.type
_entity.pdbx_description
1 polymer ?
#
loop_
_entity_poly.entity_id
_entity_poly.type
_entity_poly.pdbx_seq_one_letter_code
_entity_poly.pdbx_strand_id
1 'polypeptide(L)'
;MSDVVIRPAMPADLPDLRLAMVELQEHERRLDATTRLPGEQIADAYLARLRQEVAEKHGAIFIAERNGVFAGFAVGWIIERDHIPESADSNRFGYLSDICVMPAYRRQRIAQRLLTALEQHLASAGITRFRLFALAPNASARATYESVGFAAYEILYEKLVNGRETAHP
;
A
#
# COMPACT_ATOMS: atom_id res chain seq x y z
N MET A 1 -2.93 -4.81 -28.00
CA MET A 1 -2.59 -5.04 -26.59
C MET A 1 -2.93 -3.78 -25.82
N SER A 2 -3.72 -3.86 -24.75
CA SER A 2 -4.01 -2.67 -23.94
C SER A 2 -2.74 -2.27 -23.19
N ASP A 3 -2.27 -1.07 -23.45
CA ASP A 3 -1.02 -0.58 -22.88
C ASP A 3 -1.25 -0.10 -21.44
N VAL A 4 -0.64 -0.77 -20.47
CA VAL A 4 -0.58 -0.30 -19.09
C VAL A 4 0.72 0.46 -18.90
N VAL A 5 0.66 1.70 -18.50
CA VAL A 5 1.82 2.54 -18.19
C VAL A 5 1.91 2.73 -16.68
N ILE A 6 3.12 2.58 -16.13
CA ILE A 6 3.41 2.96 -14.74
C ILE A 6 4.29 4.21 -14.76
N ARG A 7 3.87 5.24 -14.08
CA ARG A 7 4.60 6.52 -14.00
C ARG A 7 4.51 7.14 -12.60
N PRO A 8 5.42 8.04 -12.23
CA PRO A 8 5.27 8.85 -11.04
C PRO A 8 3.98 9.68 -11.07
N ALA A 9 3.39 9.90 -9.88
CA ALA A 9 2.22 10.75 -9.75
C ALA A 9 2.54 12.22 -10.03
N MET A 10 1.59 12.92 -10.61
CA MET A 10 1.63 14.36 -10.87
C MET A 10 0.51 15.07 -10.08
N PRO A 11 0.58 16.38 -9.87
CA PRO A 11 -0.49 17.13 -9.19
C PRO A 11 -1.88 16.94 -9.80
N ALA A 12 -1.96 16.74 -11.11
CA ALA A 12 -3.21 16.48 -11.83
C ALA A 12 -3.89 15.15 -11.45
N ASP A 13 -3.14 14.19 -10.87
CA ASP A 13 -3.67 12.89 -10.45
C ASP A 13 -4.40 12.92 -9.09
N LEU A 14 -4.33 14.04 -8.35
CA LEU A 14 -4.90 14.14 -7.01
C LEU A 14 -6.38 13.75 -6.90
N PRO A 15 -7.27 14.16 -7.84
CA PRO A 15 -8.67 13.76 -7.79
C PRO A 15 -8.85 12.23 -7.91
N ASP A 16 -8.12 11.58 -8.81
CA ASP A 16 -8.17 10.13 -9.01
C ASP A 16 -7.55 9.37 -7.84
N LEU A 17 -6.44 9.88 -7.29
CA LEU A 17 -5.83 9.34 -6.07
C LEU A 17 -6.79 9.40 -4.88
N ARG A 18 -7.53 10.50 -4.72
CA ARG A 18 -8.54 10.62 -3.67
C ARG A 18 -9.62 9.55 -3.81
N LEU A 19 -10.17 9.38 -5.02
CA LEU A 19 -11.17 8.35 -5.30
C LEU A 19 -10.63 6.94 -5.02
N ALA A 20 -9.39 6.67 -5.40
CA ALA A 20 -8.75 5.39 -5.14
C ALA A 20 -8.49 5.15 -3.65
N MET A 21 -8.20 6.20 -2.87
CA MET A 21 -8.10 6.11 -1.41
C MET A 21 -9.44 5.74 -0.77
N VAL A 22 -10.55 6.35 -1.23
CA VAL A 22 -11.90 5.98 -0.78
C VAL A 22 -12.19 4.51 -1.09
N GLU A 23 -11.92 4.06 -2.32
CA GLU A 23 -12.14 2.65 -2.72
C GLU A 23 -11.30 1.68 -1.89
N LEU A 24 -10.03 1.99 -1.64
CA LEU A 24 -9.15 1.18 -0.81
C LEU A 24 -9.69 1.06 0.62
N GLN A 25 -10.02 2.20 1.22
CA GLN A 25 -10.52 2.25 2.60
C GLN A 25 -11.86 1.50 2.74
N GLU A 26 -12.79 1.66 1.78
CA GLU A 26 -14.04 0.92 1.79
C GLU A 26 -13.83 -0.58 1.57
N HIS A 27 -12.82 -0.97 0.77
CA HIS A 27 -12.45 -2.37 0.64
C HIS A 27 -11.95 -2.94 1.97
N GLU A 28 -11.03 -2.26 2.65
CA GLU A 28 -10.54 -2.68 3.98
C GLU A 28 -11.63 -2.67 5.05
N ARG A 29 -12.55 -1.69 5.00
CA ARG A 29 -13.68 -1.61 5.91
C ARG A 29 -14.64 -2.78 5.76
N ARG A 30 -14.81 -3.32 4.56
CA ARG A 30 -15.58 -4.57 4.35
C ARG A 30 -14.92 -5.79 4.99
N LEU A 31 -13.59 -5.78 5.13
CA LEU A 31 -12.83 -6.86 5.78
C LEU A 31 -12.79 -6.70 7.32
N ASP A 32 -12.76 -5.46 7.79
CA ASP A 32 -12.72 -5.12 9.22
C ASP A 32 -13.42 -3.78 9.48
N ALA A 33 -14.73 -3.84 9.71
CA ALA A 33 -15.54 -2.65 10.01
C ALA A 33 -15.32 -2.11 11.44
N THR A 34 -14.65 -2.86 12.31
CA THR A 34 -14.47 -2.48 13.72
C THR A 34 -13.32 -1.49 13.90
N THR A 35 -12.33 -1.52 13.01
CA THR A 35 -11.13 -0.69 13.10
C THR A 35 -10.99 0.33 11.97
N ARG A 36 -11.81 0.26 10.92
CA ARG A 36 -11.71 1.12 9.74
C ARG A 36 -12.83 2.16 9.67
N LEU A 37 -12.44 3.44 9.57
CA LEU A 37 -13.36 4.55 9.32
C LEU A 37 -13.84 4.57 7.87
N PRO A 38 -14.99 5.23 7.57
CA PRO A 38 -15.45 5.44 6.19
C PRO A 38 -14.40 6.16 5.33
N GLY A 39 -14.25 5.72 4.07
CA GLY A 39 -13.24 6.26 3.16
C GLY A 39 -13.39 7.76 2.88
N GLU A 40 -14.61 8.24 2.68
CA GLU A 40 -14.88 9.67 2.48
C GLU A 40 -14.45 10.54 3.68
N GLN A 41 -14.51 10.00 4.88
CA GLN A 41 -14.13 10.72 6.08
C GLN A 41 -12.62 10.97 6.19
N ILE A 42 -11.80 10.04 5.65
CA ILE A 42 -10.34 10.06 5.87
C ILE A 42 -9.53 10.46 4.65
N ALA A 43 -10.08 10.34 3.43
CA ALA A 43 -9.31 10.37 2.19
C ALA A 43 -8.43 11.62 2.03
N ASP A 44 -8.98 12.82 2.29
CA ASP A 44 -8.24 14.07 2.10
C ASP A 44 -7.08 14.22 3.09
N ALA A 45 -7.33 13.99 4.38
CA ALA A 45 -6.31 14.10 5.42
C ALA A 45 -5.24 13.01 5.24
N TYR A 46 -5.66 11.79 4.89
CA TYR A 46 -4.76 10.68 4.69
C TYR A 46 -3.88 10.87 3.46
N LEU A 47 -4.44 11.31 2.33
CA LEU A 47 -3.68 11.62 1.12
C LEU A 47 -2.66 12.75 1.35
N ALA A 48 -3.04 13.79 2.12
CA ALA A 48 -2.11 14.85 2.50
C ALA A 48 -0.93 14.31 3.31
N ARG A 49 -1.19 13.42 4.28
CA ARG A 49 -0.16 12.74 5.06
C ARG A 49 0.75 11.88 4.19
N LEU A 50 0.20 11.06 3.28
CA LEU A 50 1.01 10.22 2.40
C LEU A 50 1.98 11.05 1.55
N ARG A 51 1.52 12.18 1.02
CA ARG A 51 2.36 13.09 0.24
C ARG A 51 3.49 13.69 1.07
N GLN A 52 3.22 14.02 2.33
CA GLN A 52 4.25 14.50 3.26
C GLN A 52 5.29 13.41 3.55
N GLU A 53 4.86 12.19 3.89
CA GLU A 53 5.76 11.05 4.13
C GLU A 53 6.66 10.77 2.93
N VAL A 54 6.09 10.79 1.73
CA VAL A 54 6.82 10.61 0.47
C VAL A 54 7.89 11.70 0.28
N ALA A 55 7.55 12.97 0.56
CA ALA A 55 8.49 14.09 0.40
C ALA A 55 9.64 14.05 1.42
N GLU A 56 9.35 13.60 2.65
CA GLU A 56 10.31 13.61 3.75
C GLU A 56 11.20 12.35 3.79
N LYS A 57 10.75 11.21 3.23
CA LYS A 57 11.35 9.89 3.45
C LYS A 57 11.79 9.16 2.17
N HIS A 58 12.24 9.89 1.17
CA HIS A 58 12.66 9.32 -0.12
C HIS A 58 11.62 8.37 -0.73
N GLY A 59 10.35 8.73 -0.62
CA GLY A 59 9.25 7.94 -1.11
C GLY A 59 8.87 8.25 -2.55
N ALA A 60 7.87 7.50 -3.04
CA ALA A 60 7.22 7.75 -4.32
C ALA A 60 5.75 7.35 -4.29
N ILE A 61 4.95 8.02 -5.11
CA ILE A 61 3.63 7.57 -5.53
C ILE A 61 3.72 7.23 -7.01
N PHE A 62 3.41 5.99 -7.36
CA PHE A 62 3.30 5.55 -8.74
C PHE A 62 1.83 5.38 -9.13
N ILE A 63 1.51 5.82 -10.33
CA ILE A 63 0.20 5.68 -10.97
C ILE A 63 0.30 4.60 -12.05
N ALA A 64 -0.72 3.76 -12.11
CA ALA A 64 -0.97 2.91 -13.25
C ALA A 64 -2.06 3.53 -14.12
N GLU A 65 -1.78 3.67 -15.40
CA GLU A 65 -2.76 4.04 -16.42
C GLU A 65 -2.99 2.89 -17.39
N ARG A 66 -4.22 2.74 -17.83
CA ARG A 66 -4.57 1.85 -18.93
C ARG A 66 -5.28 2.64 -20.03
N ASN A 67 -4.65 2.72 -21.21
CA ASN A 67 -5.12 3.53 -22.32
C ASN A 67 -5.38 5.01 -21.90
N GLY A 68 -4.48 5.58 -21.09
CA GLY A 68 -4.58 6.96 -20.61
C GLY A 68 -5.62 7.19 -19.49
N VAL A 69 -6.23 6.12 -18.95
CA VAL A 69 -7.21 6.22 -17.85
C VAL A 69 -6.55 5.68 -16.57
N PHE A 70 -6.74 6.40 -15.45
CA PHE A 70 -6.27 5.99 -14.14
C PHE A 70 -6.81 4.58 -13.79
N ALA A 71 -5.91 3.67 -13.48
CA ALA A 71 -6.22 2.28 -13.18
C ALA A 71 -5.83 1.85 -11.75
N GLY A 72 -4.99 2.64 -11.06
CA GLY A 72 -4.56 2.35 -9.71
C GLY A 72 -3.30 3.11 -9.31
N PHE A 73 -2.86 2.90 -8.08
CA PHE A 73 -1.64 3.52 -7.55
C PHE A 73 -0.94 2.60 -6.54
N ALA A 74 0.33 2.89 -6.27
CA ALA A 74 1.06 2.42 -5.10
C ALA A 74 1.87 3.56 -4.50
N VAL A 75 1.98 3.57 -3.18
CA VAL A 75 2.76 4.57 -2.44
C VAL A 75 3.60 3.91 -1.37
N GLY A 76 4.81 4.40 -1.20
CA GLY A 76 5.72 3.92 -0.17
C GLY A 76 6.93 4.82 -0.03
N TRP A 77 7.70 4.56 1.00
CA TRP A 77 8.88 5.33 1.37
C TRP A 77 9.89 4.50 2.15
N ILE A 78 11.02 5.09 2.48
CA ILE A 78 12.04 4.47 3.32
C ILE A 78 11.68 4.72 4.79
N ILE A 79 11.70 3.65 5.59
CA ILE A 79 11.66 3.74 7.04
C ILE A 79 13.08 3.52 7.57
N GLU A 80 13.51 4.43 8.43
CA GLU A 80 14.71 4.31 9.24
C GLU A 80 14.30 4.32 10.71
N ARG A 81 14.79 3.35 11.46
CA ARG A 81 14.52 3.20 12.89
C ARG A 81 15.77 2.75 13.62
N ASP A 82 15.80 2.97 14.93
CA ASP A 82 16.88 2.50 15.82
C ASP A 82 16.30 1.45 16.78
N HIS A 83 16.10 0.24 16.27
CA HIS A 83 15.66 -0.88 17.10
C HIS A 83 16.87 -1.73 17.46
N ILE A 84 17.36 -1.56 18.70
CA ILE A 84 18.63 -2.14 19.19
C ILE A 84 18.78 -3.65 18.92
N PRO A 85 17.73 -4.52 19.08
CA PRO A 85 17.85 -5.93 18.79
C PRO A 85 18.01 -6.31 17.31
N GLU A 86 17.75 -5.36 16.39
CA GLU A 86 17.83 -5.62 14.96
C GLU A 86 19.17 -5.18 14.34
N SER A 87 19.56 -5.82 13.25
CA SER A 87 20.71 -5.40 12.46
C SER A 87 20.46 -4.04 11.78
N ALA A 88 21.53 -3.35 11.43
CA ALA A 88 21.45 -2.07 10.70
C ALA A 88 20.66 -2.21 9.40
N ASP A 89 20.85 -3.33 8.67
CA ASP A 89 20.12 -3.64 7.44
C ASP A 89 18.61 -3.85 7.69
N SER A 90 18.22 -4.40 8.85
CA SER A 90 16.82 -4.56 9.23
C SER A 90 16.18 -3.25 9.71
N ASN A 91 16.97 -2.32 10.21
CA ASN A 91 16.52 -1.01 10.70
C ASN A 91 16.25 0.00 9.56
N ARG A 92 16.69 -0.28 8.33
CA ARG A 92 16.46 0.57 7.16
C ARG A 92 15.83 -0.24 6.04
N PHE A 93 14.57 0.03 5.73
CA PHE A 93 13.81 -0.75 4.75
C PHE A 93 12.83 0.11 3.96
N GLY A 94 12.50 -0.33 2.75
CA GLY A 94 11.38 0.20 1.98
C GLY A 94 10.06 -0.27 2.57
N TYR A 95 9.11 0.62 2.64
CA TYR A 95 7.76 0.35 3.16
C TYR A 95 6.71 0.67 2.10
N LEU A 96 5.93 -0.33 1.69
CA LEU A 96 4.68 -0.10 0.97
C LEU A 96 3.61 0.30 1.98
N SER A 97 3.12 1.54 1.87
CA SER A 97 2.02 2.02 2.69
C SER A 97 0.68 1.57 2.14
N ASP A 98 0.43 1.89 0.88
CA ASP A 98 -0.87 1.64 0.23
C ASP A 98 -0.70 1.23 -1.22
N ILE A 99 -1.60 0.37 -1.68
CA ILE A 99 -1.74 -0.02 -3.07
C ILE A 99 -3.22 -0.27 -3.38
N CYS A 100 -3.69 0.32 -4.46
CA CYS A 100 -5.05 0.08 -4.95
C CYS A 100 -5.06 -0.08 -6.46
N VAL A 101 -5.76 -1.09 -6.93
CA VAL A 101 -6.16 -1.23 -8.34
C VAL A 101 -7.66 -1.09 -8.41
N MET A 102 -8.13 -0.14 -9.22
CA MET A 102 -9.55 0.14 -9.39
C MET A 102 -10.28 -1.12 -9.85
N PRO A 103 -11.51 -1.38 -9.38
CA PRO A 103 -12.23 -2.64 -9.61
C PRO A 103 -12.26 -3.11 -11.07
N ALA A 104 -12.48 -2.17 -12.01
CA ALA A 104 -12.53 -2.47 -13.45
C ALA A 104 -11.22 -2.98 -14.05
N TYR A 105 -10.09 -2.78 -13.36
CA TYR A 105 -8.75 -3.10 -13.86
C TYR A 105 -8.05 -4.21 -13.06
N ARG A 106 -8.75 -4.83 -12.10
CA ARG A 106 -8.21 -5.96 -11.30
C ARG A 106 -7.92 -7.20 -12.16
N ARG A 107 -7.08 -8.09 -11.63
CA ARG A 107 -6.65 -9.36 -12.29
C ARG A 107 -5.94 -9.18 -13.63
N GLN A 108 -5.29 -8.03 -13.83
CA GLN A 108 -4.51 -7.68 -15.03
C GLN A 108 -3.03 -7.45 -14.71
N ARG A 109 -2.54 -7.96 -13.59
CA ARG A 109 -1.16 -7.82 -13.10
C ARG A 109 -0.71 -6.37 -12.85
N ILE A 110 -1.65 -5.43 -12.75
CA ILE A 110 -1.33 -4.01 -12.51
C ILE A 110 -0.68 -3.82 -11.13
N ALA A 111 -1.20 -4.47 -10.08
CA ALA A 111 -0.61 -4.41 -8.75
C ALA A 111 0.85 -4.90 -8.75
N GLN A 112 1.17 -5.99 -9.45
CA GLN A 112 2.54 -6.50 -9.57
C GLN A 112 3.46 -5.47 -10.24
N ARG A 113 3.01 -4.80 -11.28
CA ARG A 113 3.79 -3.75 -11.98
C ARG A 113 4.02 -2.52 -11.11
N LEU A 114 3.01 -2.10 -10.34
CA LEU A 114 3.12 -1.01 -9.36
C LEU A 114 4.12 -1.36 -8.26
N LEU A 115 4.05 -2.58 -7.71
CA LEU A 115 4.99 -3.08 -6.70
C LEU A 115 6.42 -3.09 -7.24
N THR A 116 6.63 -3.60 -8.45
CA THR A 116 7.96 -3.61 -9.08
C THR A 116 8.52 -2.21 -9.27
N ALA A 117 7.71 -1.25 -9.70
CA ALA A 117 8.15 0.13 -9.90
C ALA A 117 8.57 0.79 -8.57
N LEU A 118 7.76 0.59 -7.51
CA LEU A 118 8.06 1.11 -6.19
C LEU A 118 9.31 0.44 -5.60
N GLU A 119 9.43 -0.88 -5.70
CA GLU A 119 10.61 -1.63 -5.26
C GLU A 119 11.89 -1.13 -5.95
N GLN A 120 11.87 -0.96 -7.27
CA GLN A 120 13.01 -0.43 -8.03
C GLN A 120 13.38 0.98 -7.57
N HIS A 121 12.40 1.85 -7.34
CA HIS A 121 12.64 3.20 -6.84
C HIS A 121 13.33 3.17 -5.47
N LEU A 122 12.81 2.40 -4.52
CA LEU A 122 13.38 2.31 -3.17
C LEU A 122 14.73 1.59 -3.16
N ALA A 123 14.91 0.55 -3.98
CA ALA A 123 16.17 -0.16 -4.13
C ALA A 123 17.29 0.74 -4.68
N SER A 124 16.97 1.72 -5.53
CA SER A 124 17.94 2.69 -6.04
C SER A 124 18.56 3.56 -4.93
N ALA A 125 17.91 3.66 -3.77
CA ALA A 125 18.41 4.32 -2.57
C ALA A 125 19.17 3.34 -1.63
N GLY A 126 19.54 2.15 -2.09
CA GLY A 126 20.31 1.15 -1.35
C GLY A 126 19.48 0.32 -0.37
N ILE A 127 18.16 0.24 -0.55
CA ILE A 127 17.28 -0.61 0.25
C ILE A 127 17.43 -2.07 -0.20
N THR A 128 17.59 -2.98 0.77
CA THR A 128 17.69 -4.43 0.56
C THR A 128 16.48 -5.17 1.10
N ARG A 129 15.61 -4.50 1.88
CA ARG A 129 14.40 -5.07 2.48
C ARG A 129 13.20 -4.23 2.09
N PHE A 130 12.13 -4.89 1.67
CA PHE A 130 10.87 -4.24 1.35
C PHE A 130 9.76 -4.90 2.17
N ARG A 131 9.04 -4.10 2.96
CA ARG A 131 8.02 -4.56 3.90
C ARG A 131 6.68 -3.91 3.64
N LEU A 132 5.61 -4.59 4.04
CA LEU A 132 4.24 -4.10 4.01
C LEU A 132 3.44 -4.74 5.15
N PHE A 133 2.27 -4.15 5.45
CA PHE A 133 1.25 -4.80 6.27
C PHE A 133 0.03 -5.13 5.43
N ALA A 134 -0.63 -6.24 5.77
CA ALA A 134 -1.90 -6.63 5.17
C ALA A 134 -2.84 -7.11 6.27
N LEU A 135 -4.14 -6.79 6.13
CA LEU A 135 -5.14 -7.38 7.00
C LEU A 135 -5.17 -8.90 6.82
N ALA A 136 -5.20 -9.65 7.91
CA ALA A 136 -5.21 -11.12 7.88
C ALA A 136 -6.31 -11.70 6.99
N PRO A 137 -7.56 -11.18 6.98
CA PRO A 137 -8.63 -11.65 6.09
C PRO A 137 -8.45 -11.22 4.62
N ASN A 138 -7.48 -10.35 4.26
CA ASN A 138 -7.26 -9.92 2.87
C ASN A 138 -6.47 -10.95 2.06
N ALA A 139 -7.07 -12.13 1.82
CA ALA A 139 -6.44 -13.22 1.10
C ALA A 139 -5.99 -12.83 -0.33
N SER A 140 -6.75 -11.99 -1.01
CA SER A 140 -6.42 -11.53 -2.37
C SER A 140 -5.15 -10.68 -2.42
N ALA A 141 -4.98 -9.75 -1.46
CA ALA A 141 -3.78 -8.94 -1.36
C ALA A 141 -2.58 -9.82 -0.99
N ARG A 142 -2.71 -10.71 0.01
CA ARG A 142 -1.64 -11.62 0.41
C ARG A 142 -1.15 -12.49 -0.75
N ALA A 143 -2.08 -13.11 -1.51
CA ALA A 143 -1.72 -13.90 -2.69
C ALA A 143 -0.99 -13.07 -3.75
N THR A 144 -1.36 -11.78 -3.93
CA THR A 144 -0.65 -10.88 -4.83
C THR A 144 0.77 -10.64 -4.36
N TYR A 145 0.98 -10.35 -3.07
CA TYR A 145 2.31 -10.11 -2.50
C TYR A 145 3.19 -11.36 -2.57
N GLU A 146 2.67 -12.52 -2.22
CA GLU A 146 3.37 -13.79 -2.32
C GLU A 146 3.80 -14.10 -3.77
N SER A 147 2.96 -13.76 -4.75
CA SER A 147 3.26 -13.97 -6.18
C SER A 147 4.44 -13.14 -6.72
N VAL A 148 4.85 -12.10 -5.99
CA VAL A 148 6.00 -11.23 -6.33
C VAL A 148 7.15 -11.37 -5.32
N GLY A 149 7.14 -12.42 -4.49
CA GLY A 149 8.25 -12.80 -3.64
C GLY A 149 8.20 -12.34 -2.19
N PHE A 150 7.11 -11.70 -1.75
CA PHE A 150 6.94 -11.45 -0.32
C PHE A 150 6.64 -12.74 0.45
N ALA A 151 7.15 -12.83 1.66
CA ALA A 151 6.82 -13.88 2.62
C ALA A 151 6.40 -13.25 3.94
N ALA A 152 5.60 -13.97 4.72
CA ALA A 152 5.23 -13.52 6.07
C ALA A 152 6.49 -13.38 6.93
N TYR A 153 6.68 -12.20 7.53
CA TYR A 153 7.85 -11.87 8.31
C TYR A 153 7.52 -11.70 9.79
N GLU A 154 6.46 -10.96 10.10
CA GLU A 154 5.96 -10.77 11.46
C GLU A 154 4.44 -11.05 11.49
N ILE A 155 3.95 -11.51 12.63
CA ILE A 155 2.52 -11.74 12.85
C ILE A 155 2.08 -10.90 14.04
N LEU A 156 1.12 -10.00 13.82
CA LEU A 156 0.47 -9.22 14.88
C LEU A 156 -0.73 -10.00 15.41
N TYR A 157 -0.77 -10.21 16.72
CA TYR A 157 -1.93 -10.76 17.41
C TYR A 157 -2.66 -9.65 18.17
N GLU A 158 -3.99 -9.62 18.06
CA GLU A 158 -4.84 -8.70 18.80
C GLU A 158 -5.81 -9.47 19.70
N LYS A 159 -6.06 -8.94 20.90
CA LYS A 159 -7.09 -9.41 21.84
C LYS A 159 -7.83 -8.20 22.41
N LEU A 160 -9.15 -8.17 22.28
CA LEU A 160 -9.97 -7.16 22.93
C LEU A 160 -10.09 -7.51 24.43
N VAL A 161 -9.71 -6.58 25.32
CA VAL A 161 -9.58 -6.85 26.76
C VAL A 161 -10.93 -6.79 27.50
N ASN A 162 -11.95 -6.17 26.92
CA ASN A 162 -13.25 -5.91 27.59
C ASN A 162 -14.44 -6.67 26.98
N GLY A 163 -14.27 -7.93 26.59
CA GLY A 163 -15.38 -8.85 26.30
C GLY A 163 -16.21 -8.57 25.04
N ARG A 164 -15.73 -7.72 24.12
CA ARG A 164 -16.27 -7.72 22.76
C ARG A 164 -15.61 -8.87 22.00
N GLU A 165 -16.40 -9.90 21.69
CA GLU A 165 -15.94 -10.97 20.81
C GLU A 165 -15.48 -10.36 19.49
N THR A 166 -14.23 -10.64 19.12
CA THR A 166 -13.77 -10.42 17.74
C THR A 166 -14.57 -11.39 16.87
N ALA A 167 -15.56 -10.88 16.17
CA ALA A 167 -16.19 -11.64 15.09
C ALA A 167 -15.17 -11.77 13.95
N HIS A 168 -14.29 -12.76 14.06
CA HIS A 168 -13.54 -13.25 12.92
C HIS A 168 -14.40 -14.36 12.29
N PRO A 169 -14.76 -14.20 10.99
CA PRO A 169 -15.43 -15.27 10.25
C PRO A 169 -14.52 -16.47 10.07
#